data_91af6d48b3b2f45a32360ac434b0da05
#
_entry.id   91af6d48b3b2f45a32360ac434b0da05
#
_cell.length_a   1.000
_cell.length_b   1.000
_cell.length_c   1.000
_cell.angle_alpha   90.00
_cell.angle_beta   90.00
_cell.angle_gamma   90.00
#
_symmetry.space_group_name_H-M   'P 1'
#
loop_
_entity.id
_entity.type
_entity.pdbx_description
1 polymer ?
#
loop_
_entity_poly.entity_id
_entity_poly.type
_entity_poly.pdbx_seq_one_letter_code
_entity_poly.pdbx_strand_id
1 'polypeptide(L)'
;MNRKTILILTAVLGITAQSCKKENTAMTAGQDNPLIAEWNTPFEVPPFDKIKNDDFKPAILEGIKDNEKDIKAIVDAKDAPTFENIIVALDNSGEVLGKVTTVLFNLTSANTNDTLQKLAQEMAPTLSEHNDNIYLNDALFKKVKAVYDQYQVAKPETMKLTTEQQMLLNETYKR
;
A
#
# COMPACT_ATOMS: atom_id res chain seq x y z
N MET A 1 9.60 -1.10 81.31
CA MET A 1 8.19 -1.54 81.57
C MET A 1 7.66 -2.19 80.34
N ASN A 2 7.46 -3.48 80.44
CA ASN A 2 6.75 -4.44 79.60
C ASN A 2 5.72 -3.91 78.63
N ARG A 3 5.70 -4.48 77.39
CA ARG A 3 4.60 -5.38 77.05
C ARG A 3 4.89 -6.11 75.71
N LYS A 4 4.87 -7.40 75.80
CA LYS A 4 4.79 -8.42 74.82
C LYS A 4 3.62 -8.18 73.85
N THR A 5 3.79 -8.38 72.59
CA THR A 5 2.65 -8.67 71.70
C THR A 5 3.02 -9.68 70.66
N ILE A 6 2.28 -10.68 70.66
CA ILE A 6 2.17 -11.94 69.98
C ILE A 6 2.19 -11.81 68.42
N LEU A 7 3.04 -12.64 67.81
CA LEU A 7 2.97 -13.01 66.38
C LEU A 7 1.72 -13.86 66.11
N ILE A 8 0.87 -13.42 65.19
CA ILE A 8 -0.12 -14.26 64.53
C ILE A 8 0.30 -14.41 63.06
N LEU A 9 0.75 -15.62 62.75
CA LEU A 9 1.11 -16.06 61.40
C LEU A 9 -0.17 -16.56 60.72
N THR A 10 -0.76 -15.76 59.85
CA THR A 10 -1.84 -16.20 58.98
C THR A 10 -1.27 -16.49 57.60
N ALA A 11 -1.10 -17.77 57.27
CA ALA A 11 -0.79 -18.27 55.97
C ALA A 11 -2.03 -18.11 55.06
N VAL A 12 -2.00 -17.16 54.14
CA VAL A 12 -2.99 -17.06 53.07
C VAL A 12 -2.46 -17.81 51.84
N LEU A 13 -3.09 -18.93 51.60
CA LEU A 13 -2.86 -19.77 50.42
C LEU A 13 -3.46 -19.06 49.21
N GLY A 14 -2.65 -18.27 48.50
CA GLY A 14 -3.04 -17.61 47.26
C GLY A 14 -3.03 -18.59 46.11
N ILE A 15 -4.22 -19.03 45.70
CA ILE A 15 -4.43 -19.76 44.44
C ILE A 15 -4.23 -18.76 43.29
N THR A 16 -3.07 -18.78 42.63
CA THR A 16 -2.85 -18.06 41.40
C THR A 16 -3.58 -18.77 40.28
N ALA A 17 -4.80 -18.33 39.95
CA ALA A 17 -5.44 -18.65 38.72
C ALA A 17 -4.59 -18.02 37.57
N GLN A 18 -3.76 -18.83 36.93
CA GLN A 18 -3.16 -18.47 35.63
C GLN A 18 -4.27 -18.38 34.59
N SER A 19 -4.82 -17.18 34.46
CA SER A 19 -5.61 -16.81 33.31
C SER A 19 -4.69 -16.85 32.09
N CYS A 20 -4.83 -17.87 31.25
CA CYS A 20 -4.30 -17.85 29.91
C CYS A 20 -4.94 -16.65 29.19
N LYS A 21 -4.26 -15.51 29.24
CA LYS A 21 -4.48 -14.44 28.27
C LYS A 21 -4.15 -15.03 26.89
N LYS A 22 -5.18 -15.40 26.14
CA LYS A 22 -5.06 -15.43 24.70
C LYS A 22 -4.67 -14.02 24.29
N GLU A 23 -3.40 -13.79 24.11
CA GLU A 23 -2.93 -12.65 23.32
C GLU A 23 -3.56 -12.82 21.93
N ASN A 24 -4.65 -12.09 21.71
CA ASN A 24 -5.03 -11.69 20.38
C ASN A 24 -3.88 -10.76 19.92
N THR A 25 -2.82 -11.38 19.42
CA THR A 25 -1.91 -10.71 18.51
C THR A 25 -2.77 -10.38 17.31
N ALA A 26 -3.33 -9.16 17.27
CA ALA A 26 -3.70 -8.54 16.03
C ALA A 26 -2.37 -8.46 15.26
N MET A 27 -2.08 -9.49 14.46
CA MET A 27 -1.02 -9.49 13.49
C MET A 27 -1.25 -8.22 12.65
N THR A 28 -0.33 -7.30 12.74
CA THR A 28 -0.17 -6.23 11.75
C THR A 28 0.11 -6.97 10.44
N ALA A 29 -0.92 -7.16 9.64
CA ALA A 29 -0.93 -8.04 8.47
C ALA A 29 0.03 -7.59 7.34
N GLY A 30 0.79 -6.52 7.55
CA GLY A 30 1.67 -5.94 6.55
C GLY A 30 3.15 -6.28 6.69
N GLN A 31 3.68 -6.46 7.91
CA GLN A 31 5.15 -6.56 8.09
C GLN A 31 5.75 -7.93 7.79
N ASP A 32 4.96 -9.00 7.85
CA ASP A 32 5.43 -10.38 7.60
C ASP A 32 5.04 -10.92 6.21
N ASN A 33 4.28 -10.15 5.41
CA ASN A 33 3.87 -10.61 4.08
C ASN A 33 5.02 -10.44 3.06
N PRO A 34 5.53 -11.52 2.45
CA PRO A 34 6.67 -11.45 1.54
C PRO A 34 6.40 -10.65 0.26
N LEU A 35 5.13 -10.38 -0.07
CA LEU A 35 4.76 -9.55 -1.21
C LEU A 35 4.88 -8.04 -0.91
N ILE A 36 4.75 -7.64 0.36
CA ILE A 36 4.82 -6.24 0.80
C ILE A 36 6.22 -5.88 1.28
N ALA A 37 6.89 -6.83 1.94
CA ALA A 37 8.23 -6.64 2.47
C ALA A 37 9.23 -6.24 1.37
N GLU A 38 10.30 -5.57 1.78
CA GLU A 38 11.43 -5.29 0.89
C GLU A 38 12.08 -6.58 0.39
N TRP A 39 12.31 -6.68 -0.91
CA TRP A 39 12.93 -7.87 -1.50
C TRP A 39 14.44 -7.77 -1.51
N ASN A 40 15.07 -8.25 -0.43
CA ASN A 40 16.52 -8.34 -0.30
C ASN A 40 17.09 -9.57 -1.04
N THR A 41 16.63 -9.80 -2.26
CA THR A 41 17.04 -10.89 -3.16
C THR A 41 17.94 -10.34 -4.26
N PRO A 42 18.78 -11.16 -4.92
CA PRO A 42 19.50 -10.70 -6.08
C PRO A 42 18.57 -10.13 -7.15
N PHE A 43 18.89 -8.93 -7.65
CA PHE A 43 18.11 -8.20 -8.65
C PHE A 43 16.67 -7.87 -8.21
N GLU A 44 16.40 -7.85 -6.90
CA GLU A 44 15.06 -7.56 -6.35
C GLU A 44 13.96 -8.48 -6.92
N VAL A 45 14.32 -9.72 -7.24
CA VAL A 45 13.38 -10.74 -7.70
C VAL A 45 12.42 -11.11 -6.57
N PRO A 46 11.10 -11.29 -6.82
CA PRO A 46 10.18 -11.75 -5.79
C PRO A 46 10.67 -13.04 -5.10
N PRO A 47 10.59 -13.14 -3.77
CA PRO A 47 11.00 -14.35 -3.04
C PRO A 47 9.96 -15.47 -3.21
N PHE A 48 9.86 -16.04 -4.41
CA PHE A 48 8.84 -17.02 -4.80
C PHE A 48 8.79 -18.26 -3.89
N ASP A 49 9.92 -18.62 -3.25
CA ASP A 49 10.03 -19.71 -2.26
C ASP A 49 9.27 -19.42 -0.96
N LYS A 50 8.95 -18.15 -0.68
CA LYS A 50 8.26 -17.71 0.54
C LYS A 50 6.82 -17.29 0.29
N ILE A 51 6.47 -16.93 -0.96
CA ILE A 51 5.14 -16.44 -1.33
C ILE A 51 4.14 -17.60 -1.36
N LYS A 52 3.02 -17.44 -0.67
CA LYS A 52 1.88 -18.37 -0.65
C LYS A 52 0.66 -17.74 -1.32
N ASN A 53 -0.27 -18.56 -1.80
CA ASN A 53 -1.51 -18.08 -2.40
C ASN A 53 -2.30 -17.15 -1.45
N ASP A 54 -2.30 -17.46 -0.15
CA ASP A 54 -3.04 -16.68 0.86
C ASP A 54 -2.42 -15.32 1.16
N ASP A 55 -1.18 -15.06 0.73
CA ASP A 55 -0.49 -13.78 0.94
C ASP A 55 -1.01 -12.69 -0.01
N PHE A 56 -1.57 -13.05 -1.17
CA PHE A 56 -1.95 -12.09 -2.20
C PHE A 56 -3.13 -11.21 -1.81
N LYS A 57 -4.22 -11.78 -1.29
CA LYS A 57 -5.41 -10.98 -0.96
C LYS A 57 -5.13 -9.90 0.07
N PRO A 58 -4.50 -10.18 1.23
CA PRO A 58 -4.16 -9.14 2.19
C PRO A 58 -3.16 -8.14 1.62
N ALA A 59 -2.20 -8.56 0.77
CA ALA A 59 -1.24 -7.66 0.13
C ALA A 59 -1.90 -6.71 -0.87
N ILE A 60 -2.87 -7.19 -1.67
CA ILE A 60 -3.64 -6.34 -2.60
C ILE A 60 -4.44 -5.30 -1.82
N LEU A 61 -5.15 -5.72 -0.75
CA LEU A 61 -5.97 -4.80 0.04
C LEU A 61 -5.13 -3.73 0.75
N GLU A 62 -3.95 -4.09 1.26
CA GLU A 62 -3.03 -3.11 1.84
C GLU A 62 -2.44 -2.20 0.76
N GLY A 63 -2.07 -2.73 -0.40
CA GLY A 63 -1.58 -1.94 -1.53
C GLY A 63 -2.62 -0.94 -2.05
N ILE A 64 -3.91 -1.31 -2.09
CA ILE A 64 -5.02 -0.39 -2.41
C ILE A 64 -5.07 0.75 -1.40
N LYS A 65 -5.05 0.42 -0.11
CA LYS A 65 -5.12 1.41 0.97
C LYS A 65 -3.93 2.38 0.96
N ASP A 66 -2.72 1.88 0.68
CA ASP A 66 -1.54 2.74 0.55
C ASP A 66 -1.66 3.66 -0.66
N ASN A 67 -2.11 3.14 -1.81
CA ASN A 67 -2.33 3.96 -3.00
C ASN A 67 -3.43 5.02 -2.78
N GLU A 68 -4.54 4.70 -2.12
CA GLU A 68 -5.58 5.67 -1.75
C GLU A 68 -5.01 6.81 -0.87
N LYS A 69 -4.10 6.48 0.04
CA LYS A 69 -3.41 7.46 0.87
C LYS A 69 -2.50 8.38 0.04
N ASP A 70 -1.77 7.82 -0.93
CA ASP A 70 -0.93 8.59 -1.85
C ASP A 70 -1.78 9.54 -2.71
N ILE A 71 -2.86 9.04 -3.32
CA ILE A 71 -3.80 9.84 -4.10
C ILE A 71 -4.41 10.95 -3.25
N LYS A 72 -4.82 10.63 -2.03
CA LYS A 72 -5.35 11.62 -1.10
C LYS A 72 -4.31 12.69 -0.78
N ALA A 73 -3.05 12.34 -0.56
CA ALA A 73 -1.98 13.31 -0.30
C ALA A 73 -1.77 14.27 -1.49
N ILE A 74 -1.80 13.73 -2.73
CA ILE A 74 -1.70 14.54 -3.95
C ILE A 74 -2.90 15.50 -4.05
N VAL A 75 -4.11 15.02 -3.81
CA VAL A 75 -5.35 15.82 -3.91
C VAL A 75 -5.40 16.91 -2.84
N ASP A 76 -5.01 16.60 -1.61
CA ASP A 76 -5.09 17.53 -0.47
C ASP A 76 -3.96 18.55 -0.43
N ALA A 77 -2.86 18.35 -1.18
CA ALA A 77 -1.74 19.27 -1.24
C ALA A 77 -2.20 20.69 -1.62
N LYS A 78 -1.72 21.69 -0.86
CA LYS A 78 -2.10 23.11 -1.05
C LYS A 78 -1.12 23.86 -1.95
N ASP A 79 0.01 23.26 -2.25
CA ASP A 79 1.01 23.83 -3.13
C ASP A 79 0.50 23.95 -4.56
N ALA A 80 1.04 24.91 -5.31
CA ALA A 80 0.73 25.05 -6.72
C ALA A 80 1.10 23.74 -7.47
N PRO A 81 0.23 23.24 -8.38
CA PRO A 81 0.52 22.05 -9.15
C PRO A 81 1.77 22.21 -10.01
N THR A 82 2.68 21.24 -9.92
CA THR A 82 3.89 21.13 -10.73
C THR A 82 4.01 19.74 -11.34
N PHE A 83 4.91 19.56 -12.30
CA PHE A 83 5.19 18.26 -12.87
C PHE A 83 5.61 17.25 -11.77
N GLU A 84 6.47 17.67 -10.85
CA GLU A 84 7.00 16.81 -9.77
C GLU A 84 5.92 16.43 -8.74
N ASN A 85 5.18 17.43 -8.22
CA ASN A 85 4.26 17.17 -7.11
C ASN A 85 2.90 16.57 -7.54
N ILE A 86 2.61 16.54 -8.85
CA ILE A 86 1.39 15.92 -9.39
C ILE A 86 1.73 14.72 -10.28
N ILE A 87 2.49 14.93 -11.36
CA ILE A 87 2.68 13.88 -12.37
C ILE A 87 3.62 12.79 -11.88
N VAL A 88 4.80 13.18 -11.36
CA VAL A 88 5.76 12.21 -10.80
C VAL A 88 5.20 11.57 -9.53
N ALA A 89 4.52 12.33 -8.68
CA ALA A 89 3.89 11.79 -7.47
C ALA A 89 2.79 10.76 -7.83
N LEU A 90 2.00 11.00 -8.87
CA LEU A 90 0.98 10.07 -9.34
C LEU A 90 1.60 8.82 -9.99
N ASP A 91 2.67 8.98 -10.77
CA ASP A 91 3.39 7.88 -11.40
C ASP A 91 4.04 6.94 -10.36
N ASN A 92 4.54 7.50 -9.27
CA ASN A 92 5.11 6.74 -8.15
C ASN A 92 4.06 6.21 -7.16
N SER A 93 2.80 6.62 -7.28
CA SER A 93 1.74 6.16 -6.37
C SER A 93 1.38 4.70 -6.62
N GLY A 94 1.03 3.97 -5.54
CA GLY A 94 0.58 2.58 -5.64
C GLY A 94 1.67 1.58 -6.01
N GLU A 95 2.93 1.85 -5.72
CA GLU A 95 4.07 0.96 -5.99
C GLU A 95 3.83 -0.45 -5.41
N VAL A 96 3.37 -0.54 -4.15
CA VAL A 96 3.07 -1.83 -3.49
C VAL A 96 1.98 -2.59 -4.25
N LEU A 97 0.90 -1.92 -4.63
CA LEU A 97 -0.19 -2.53 -5.39
C LEU A 97 0.28 -3.03 -6.75
N GLY A 98 1.05 -2.22 -7.48
CA GLY A 98 1.63 -2.56 -8.77
C GLY A 98 2.55 -3.79 -8.66
N LYS A 99 3.42 -3.82 -7.66
CA LYS A 99 4.32 -4.93 -7.36
C LYS A 99 3.56 -6.24 -7.11
N VAL A 100 2.56 -6.21 -6.23
CA VAL A 100 1.77 -7.39 -5.85
C VAL A 100 0.93 -7.91 -7.02
N THR A 101 0.25 -7.03 -7.74
CA THR A 101 -0.59 -7.40 -8.89
C THR A 101 0.25 -7.93 -10.05
N THR A 102 1.43 -7.37 -10.29
CA THR A 102 2.37 -7.88 -11.30
C THR A 102 2.77 -9.33 -10.99
N VAL A 103 3.11 -9.65 -9.75
CA VAL A 103 3.45 -11.02 -9.35
C VAL A 103 2.25 -11.95 -9.52
N LEU A 104 1.06 -11.54 -9.07
CA LEU A 104 -0.17 -12.34 -9.20
C LEU A 104 -0.46 -12.68 -10.67
N PHE A 105 -0.50 -11.68 -11.54
CA PHE A 105 -0.87 -11.89 -12.94
C PHE A 105 0.21 -12.63 -13.73
N ASN A 106 1.48 -12.47 -13.40
CA ASN A 106 2.55 -13.30 -13.97
C ASN A 106 2.39 -14.76 -13.56
N LEU A 107 2.11 -15.06 -12.29
CA LEU A 107 1.90 -16.43 -11.82
C LEU A 107 0.63 -17.03 -12.41
N THR A 108 -0.47 -16.28 -12.54
CA THR A 108 -1.69 -16.79 -13.18
C THR A 108 -1.49 -17.10 -14.66
N SER A 109 -0.52 -16.48 -15.32
CA SER A 109 -0.21 -16.71 -16.74
C SER A 109 0.82 -17.83 -16.96
N ALA A 110 1.85 -17.93 -16.11
CA ALA A 110 3.00 -18.80 -16.35
C ALA A 110 3.03 -20.06 -15.47
N ASN A 111 2.54 -19.98 -14.23
CA ASN A 111 2.54 -21.08 -13.24
C ASN A 111 1.25 -21.04 -12.39
N THR A 112 0.13 -21.23 -13.05
CA THR A 112 -1.18 -21.06 -12.42
C THR A 112 -1.64 -22.29 -11.64
N ASN A 113 -2.59 -22.05 -10.73
CA ASN A 113 -3.41 -23.06 -10.09
C ASN A 113 -4.82 -22.51 -9.85
N ASP A 114 -5.77 -23.42 -9.54
CA ASP A 114 -7.18 -23.04 -9.35
C ASP A 114 -7.39 -21.97 -8.26
N THR A 115 -6.56 -21.96 -7.23
CA THR A 115 -6.64 -20.98 -6.14
C THR A 115 -6.24 -19.58 -6.63
N LEU A 116 -5.15 -19.46 -7.38
CA LEU A 116 -4.71 -18.18 -7.96
C LEU A 116 -5.72 -17.66 -9.00
N GLN A 117 -6.28 -18.55 -9.83
CA GLN A 117 -7.31 -18.17 -10.80
C GLN A 117 -8.56 -17.61 -10.11
N LYS A 118 -9.05 -18.31 -9.08
CA LYS A 118 -10.21 -17.85 -8.29
C LYS A 118 -9.93 -16.53 -7.58
N LEU A 119 -8.74 -16.38 -7.01
CA LEU A 119 -8.33 -15.14 -6.36
C LEU A 119 -8.27 -13.97 -7.35
N ALA A 120 -7.69 -14.16 -8.53
CA ALA A 120 -7.64 -13.13 -9.56
C ALA A 120 -9.05 -12.70 -9.99
N GLN A 121 -9.98 -13.65 -10.15
CA GLN A 121 -11.38 -13.37 -10.45
C GLN A 121 -12.10 -12.64 -9.30
N GLU A 122 -11.84 -13.03 -8.06
CA GLU A 122 -12.42 -12.40 -6.86
C GLU A 122 -11.94 -10.94 -6.71
N MET A 123 -10.65 -10.68 -6.97
CA MET A 123 -10.06 -9.35 -6.78
C MET A 123 -10.29 -8.40 -7.96
N ALA A 124 -10.65 -8.91 -9.14
CA ALA A 124 -10.84 -8.09 -10.33
C ALA A 124 -11.85 -6.95 -10.15
N PRO A 125 -13.05 -7.14 -9.56
CA PRO A 125 -13.98 -6.03 -9.31
C PRO A 125 -13.40 -4.98 -8.38
N THR A 126 -12.73 -5.39 -7.29
CA THR A 126 -12.12 -4.48 -6.31
C THR A 126 -11.00 -3.64 -6.94
N LEU A 127 -10.16 -4.26 -7.77
CA LEU A 127 -9.10 -3.55 -8.51
C LEU A 127 -9.68 -2.59 -9.55
N SER A 128 -10.77 -2.98 -10.23
CA SER A 128 -11.45 -2.11 -11.19
C SER A 128 -12.05 -0.89 -10.49
N GLU A 129 -12.80 -1.10 -9.41
CA GLU A 129 -13.38 -0.01 -8.61
C GLU A 129 -12.31 0.95 -8.09
N HIS A 130 -11.18 0.41 -7.60
CA HIS A 130 -10.06 1.22 -7.16
C HIS A 130 -9.50 2.10 -8.28
N ASN A 131 -9.26 1.53 -9.46
CA ASN A 131 -8.82 2.28 -10.63
C ASN A 131 -9.82 3.36 -11.03
N ASP A 132 -11.11 3.03 -11.09
CA ASP A 132 -12.18 3.97 -11.43
C ASP A 132 -12.21 5.14 -10.42
N ASN A 133 -12.04 4.87 -9.14
CA ASN A 133 -11.97 5.91 -8.09
C ASN A 133 -10.79 6.88 -8.29
N ILE A 134 -9.69 6.43 -8.87
CA ILE A 134 -8.55 7.30 -9.20
C ILE A 134 -8.82 8.09 -10.48
N TYR A 135 -9.19 7.42 -11.58
CA TYR A 135 -9.34 8.06 -12.90
C TYR A 135 -10.56 8.96 -13.01
N LEU A 136 -11.62 8.68 -12.25
CA LEU A 136 -12.82 9.53 -12.19
C LEU A 136 -12.76 10.59 -11.07
N ASN A 137 -11.60 10.77 -10.44
CA ASN A 137 -11.42 11.76 -9.39
C ASN A 137 -11.28 13.18 -9.97
N ASP A 138 -12.35 13.96 -9.94
CA ASP A 138 -12.38 15.33 -10.44
C ASP A 138 -11.30 16.25 -9.82
N ALA A 139 -10.99 16.07 -8.55
CA ALA A 139 -10.01 16.92 -7.87
C ALA A 139 -8.59 16.58 -8.33
N LEU A 140 -8.28 15.29 -8.52
CA LEU A 140 -7.02 14.84 -9.10
C LEU A 140 -6.89 15.32 -10.55
N PHE A 141 -7.93 15.12 -11.36
CA PHE A 141 -7.94 15.55 -12.77
C PHE A 141 -7.69 17.05 -12.92
N LYS A 142 -8.31 17.90 -12.08
CA LYS A 142 -8.06 19.35 -12.10
C LYS A 142 -6.60 19.70 -11.86
N LYS A 143 -5.89 18.96 -11.00
CA LYS A 143 -4.46 19.16 -10.75
C LYS A 143 -3.60 18.71 -11.92
N VAL A 144 -3.89 17.53 -12.48
CA VAL A 144 -3.21 17.03 -13.70
C VAL A 144 -3.42 18.02 -14.86
N LYS A 145 -4.66 18.47 -15.07
CA LYS A 145 -4.99 19.45 -16.09
C LYS A 145 -4.24 20.77 -15.90
N ALA A 146 -4.12 21.25 -14.67
CA ALA A 146 -3.38 22.49 -14.39
C ALA A 146 -1.91 22.39 -14.80
N VAL A 147 -1.25 21.25 -14.54
CA VAL A 147 0.13 21.00 -14.99
C VAL A 147 0.20 20.92 -16.52
N TYR A 148 -0.74 20.21 -17.13
CA TYR A 148 -0.81 20.07 -18.58
C TYR A 148 -1.00 21.45 -19.29
N ASP A 149 -1.95 22.24 -18.81
CA ASP A 149 -2.21 23.59 -19.36
C ASP A 149 -0.99 24.51 -19.20
N GLN A 150 -0.31 24.47 -18.04
CA GLN A 150 0.93 25.21 -17.84
C GLN A 150 2.00 24.82 -18.87
N TYR A 151 2.14 23.53 -19.14
CA TYR A 151 3.10 23.03 -20.15
C TYR A 151 2.73 23.49 -21.57
N GLN A 152 1.45 23.51 -21.95
CA GLN A 152 1.00 23.95 -23.27
C GLN A 152 1.24 25.45 -23.51
N VAL A 153 1.16 26.25 -22.46
CA VAL A 153 1.32 27.72 -22.54
C VAL A 153 2.77 28.16 -22.24
N ALA A 154 3.52 27.32 -21.53
CA ALA A 154 4.90 27.62 -21.15
C ALA A 154 5.79 27.72 -22.40
N LYS A 155 6.62 28.77 -22.46
CA LYS A 155 7.73 28.78 -23.41
C LYS A 155 8.72 27.69 -23.05
N PRO A 156 9.42 27.05 -24.03
CA PRO A 156 10.43 26.01 -23.75
C PRO A 156 11.50 26.39 -22.73
N GLU A 157 11.70 27.69 -22.49
CA GLU A 157 12.67 28.20 -21.52
C GLU A 157 12.17 28.12 -20.06
N THR A 158 10.85 28.04 -19.83
CA THR A 158 10.26 28.09 -18.49
C THR A 158 9.86 26.75 -17.93
N MET A 159 9.54 25.77 -18.79
CA MET A 159 9.27 24.39 -18.37
C MET A 159 10.00 23.42 -19.32
N LYS A 160 11.23 23.07 -18.94
CA LYS A 160 12.07 22.14 -19.73
C LYS A 160 11.82 20.71 -19.30
N LEU A 161 10.82 20.06 -19.92
CA LEU A 161 10.60 18.62 -19.76
C LEU A 161 11.41 17.85 -20.80
N THR A 162 12.00 16.71 -20.41
CA THR A 162 12.60 15.77 -21.36
C THR A 162 11.51 15.14 -22.23
N THR A 163 11.87 14.43 -23.27
CA THR A 163 10.92 13.73 -24.15
C THR A 163 10.08 12.73 -23.35
N GLU A 164 10.70 11.97 -22.45
CA GLU A 164 10.04 10.98 -21.58
C GLU A 164 9.07 11.66 -20.63
N GLN A 165 9.45 12.78 -20.01
CA GLN A 165 8.58 13.55 -19.13
C GLN A 165 7.38 14.14 -19.87
N GLN A 166 7.56 14.59 -21.12
CA GLN A 166 6.48 15.06 -21.97
C GLN A 166 5.52 13.91 -22.32
N MET A 167 6.04 12.72 -22.61
CA MET A 167 5.21 11.53 -22.85
C MET A 167 4.42 11.17 -21.60
N LEU A 168 5.05 11.10 -20.43
CA LEU A 168 4.39 10.80 -19.18
C LEU A 168 3.24 11.80 -18.90
N LEU A 169 3.50 13.10 -19.03
CA LEU A 169 2.47 14.14 -18.84
C LEU A 169 1.30 13.95 -19.81
N ASN A 170 1.59 13.72 -21.09
CA ASN A 170 0.56 13.54 -22.12
C ASN A 170 -0.30 12.29 -21.86
N GLU A 171 0.32 11.17 -21.50
CA GLU A 171 -0.40 9.93 -21.22
C GLU A 171 -1.23 10.04 -19.93
N THR A 172 -0.68 10.68 -18.88
CA THR A 172 -1.41 10.93 -17.63
C THR A 172 -2.64 11.81 -17.86
N TYR A 173 -2.54 12.84 -18.72
CA TYR A 173 -3.67 13.73 -19.03
C TYR A 173 -4.76 13.05 -19.87
N LYS A 174 -4.41 12.08 -20.74
CA LYS A 174 -5.36 11.39 -21.62
C LYS A 174 -6.15 10.26 -20.94
N ARG A 175 -5.64 9.76 -19.82
CA ARG A 175 -6.31 8.70 -19.04
C ARG A 175 -7.51 9.25 -18.30
#